data_15f35b9929ca8bc6952f96e44172342c
#
_entry.id   15f35b9929ca8bc6952f96e44172342c
#
_cell.length_a   1.000
_cell.length_b   1.000
_cell.length_c   1.000
_cell.angle_alpha   90.00
_cell.angle_beta   90.00
_cell.angle_gamma   90.00
#
_symmetry.space_group_name_H-M   'P 1'
#
loop_
_entity.id
_entity.type
_entity.pdbx_description
1 polymer ?
#
loop_
_entity_poly.entity_id
_entity_poly.type
_entity_poly.pdbx_seq_one_letter_code
_entity_poly.pdbx_strand_id
1 'polypeptide(L)'
;MKIAMLAPLWKTVPPQKYGGTELVASLITEELVKLGHEVTLFACGGSNTSAKLVEVIDRPMYDILGGFKFDAIQFYDFMEVKMAFDAAKAGDFDIIHNHMGLAIAALGNISPVPMITTNHSSLPPDFEPLSRLASDCNYISISDSQRSMAPYLNYIATVYHGIRTDQIEFKADSGDYLLFLATMSEQKGVDRAIEIAKRTGMKMKMAGNITDEKYFETIKPLIDGEQISYIGEVDLQ
;
A
#
# COMPACT_ATOMS: atom_id res chain seq x y z
N MET A 1 -15.70 9.17 -16.66
CA MET A 1 -15.81 7.70 -16.52
C MET A 1 -16.31 7.39 -15.12
N LYS A 2 -17.04 6.28 -14.98
CA LYS A 2 -17.46 5.73 -13.69
C LYS A 2 -16.43 4.67 -13.26
N ILE A 3 -15.74 4.90 -12.16
CA ILE A 3 -14.59 4.09 -11.71
C ILE A 3 -14.90 3.46 -10.36
N ALA A 4 -14.80 2.13 -10.26
CA ALA A 4 -14.74 1.44 -8.98
C ALA A 4 -13.28 1.35 -8.53
N MET A 5 -12.94 1.95 -7.39
CA MET A 5 -11.63 1.88 -6.77
C MET A 5 -11.69 0.88 -5.61
N LEU A 6 -10.97 -0.25 -5.71
CA LEU A 6 -10.90 -1.27 -4.65
C LEU A 6 -9.63 -1.07 -3.84
N ALA A 7 -9.78 -0.77 -2.56
CA ALA A 7 -8.67 -0.54 -1.65
C ALA A 7 -8.61 -1.61 -0.56
N PRO A 8 -7.42 -2.01 -0.06
CA PRO A 8 -7.34 -2.98 1.02
C PRO A 8 -8.17 -2.54 2.23
N LEU A 9 -8.92 -3.47 2.81
CA LEU A 9 -9.76 -3.21 4.00
C LEU A 9 -8.96 -3.24 5.31
N TRP A 10 -7.63 -3.32 5.22
CA TRP A 10 -6.74 -3.47 6.37
C TRP A 10 -6.72 -2.24 7.27
N LYS A 11 -6.73 -1.06 6.68
CA LYS A 11 -6.77 0.24 7.36
C LYS A 11 -7.73 1.20 6.66
N THR A 12 -8.02 2.34 7.28
CA THR A 12 -8.79 3.42 6.65
C THR A 12 -8.08 3.97 5.40
N VAL A 13 -8.83 4.57 4.50
CA VAL A 13 -8.35 5.26 3.30
C VAL A 13 -8.72 6.75 3.42
N PRO A 14 -7.76 7.68 3.60
CA PRO A 14 -6.33 7.43 3.86
C PRO A 14 -6.07 6.80 5.24
N PRO A 15 -4.92 6.17 5.45
CA PRO A 15 -4.55 5.63 6.76
C PRO A 15 -4.20 6.76 7.73
N GLN A 16 -4.49 6.57 9.02
CA GLN A 16 -4.13 7.56 10.05
C GLN A 16 -2.62 7.62 10.31
N LYS A 17 -1.94 6.47 10.19
CA LYS A 17 -0.50 6.32 10.37
C LYS A 17 0.09 5.55 9.18
N TYR A 18 0.80 4.46 9.45
CA TYR A 18 1.36 3.60 8.40
C TYR A 18 0.25 2.90 7.59
N GLY A 19 0.38 2.91 6.25
CA GLY A 19 -0.53 2.27 5.30
C GLY A 19 -0.21 2.75 3.88
N GLY A 20 0.86 2.20 3.27
CA GLY A 20 1.35 2.70 1.97
C GLY A 20 0.36 2.50 0.83
N THR A 21 -0.28 1.33 0.76
CA THR A 21 -1.25 1.02 -0.29
C THR A 21 -2.52 1.85 -0.17
N GLU A 22 -3.04 1.97 1.06
CA GLU A 22 -4.23 2.77 1.36
C GLU A 22 -3.99 4.25 1.07
N LEU A 23 -2.78 4.76 1.37
CA LEU A 23 -2.40 6.13 1.04
C LEU A 23 -2.39 6.35 -0.48
N VAL A 24 -1.79 5.45 -1.24
CA VAL A 24 -1.75 5.56 -2.71
C VAL A 24 -3.16 5.46 -3.30
N ALA A 25 -3.99 4.52 -2.84
CA ALA A 25 -5.37 4.41 -3.28
C ALA A 25 -6.15 5.70 -3.00
N SER A 26 -5.97 6.30 -1.82
CA SER A 26 -6.56 7.61 -1.48
C SER A 26 -6.11 8.70 -2.45
N LEU A 27 -4.79 8.86 -2.65
CA LEU A 27 -4.25 9.91 -3.53
C LEU A 27 -4.77 9.79 -4.95
N ILE A 28 -4.80 8.58 -5.52
CA ILE A 28 -5.32 8.34 -6.87
C ILE A 28 -6.83 8.63 -6.92
N THR A 29 -7.60 8.19 -5.92
CA THR A 29 -9.03 8.45 -5.82
C THR A 29 -9.33 9.95 -5.86
N GLU A 30 -8.67 10.73 -5.00
CA GLU A 30 -8.87 12.18 -4.92
C GLU A 30 -8.48 12.91 -6.21
N GLU A 31 -7.38 12.51 -6.86
CA GLU A 31 -6.98 13.11 -8.13
C GLU A 31 -7.93 12.74 -9.28
N LEU A 32 -8.44 11.53 -9.32
CA LEU A 32 -9.44 11.14 -10.33
C LEU A 32 -10.75 11.91 -10.16
N VAL A 33 -11.20 12.15 -8.92
CA VAL A 33 -12.36 13.01 -8.65
C VAL A 33 -12.11 14.44 -9.12
N LYS A 34 -10.94 15.02 -8.83
CA LYS A 34 -10.56 16.37 -9.31
C LYS A 34 -10.52 16.48 -10.84
N LEU A 35 -10.15 15.39 -11.51
CA LEU A 35 -10.18 15.31 -12.98
C LEU A 35 -11.58 15.13 -13.56
N GLY A 36 -12.62 15.10 -12.72
CA GLY A 36 -14.04 15.04 -13.14
C GLY A 36 -14.55 13.63 -13.40
N HIS A 37 -13.88 12.58 -12.88
CA HIS A 37 -14.40 11.22 -12.95
C HIS A 37 -15.40 10.94 -11.81
N GLU A 38 -16.38 10.09 -12.06
CA GLU A 38 -17.29 9.57 -11.05
C GLU A 38 -16.63 8.37 -10.38
N VAL A 39 -16.00 8.58 -9.20
CA VAL A 39 -15.28 7.53 -8.50
C VAL A 39 -16.12 7.01 -7.34
N THR A 40 -16.18 5.69 -7.20
CA THR A 40 -16.69 5.01 -6.01
C THR A 40 -15.55 4.24 -5.38
N LEU A 41 -15.18 4.62 -4.16
CA LEU A 41 -14.18 3.95 -3.35
C LEU A 41 -14.85 2.85 -2.53
N PHE A 42 -14.40 1.61 -2.70
CA PHE A 42 -14.72 0.49 -1.82
C PHE A 42 -13.61 0.42 -0.76
N ALA A 43 -13.98 0.54 0.50
CA ALA A 43 -13.03 0.57 1.62
C ALA A 43 -13.74 0.21 2.93
N CYS A 44 -13.01 0.20 4.05
CA CYS A 44 -13.60 0.03 5.36
C CYS A 44 -14.23 1.33 5.88
N GLY A 45 -15.16 1.21 6.82
CA GLY A 45 -15.75 2.32 7.55
C GLY A 45 -14.70 3.16 8.29
N GLY A 46 -14.99 4.45 8.42
CA GLY A 46 -14.05 5.45 8.92
C GLY A 46 -13.06 5.96 7.87
N SER A 47 -13.11 5.47 6.63
CA SER A 47 -12.38 6.05 5.50
C SER A 47 -12.98 7.42 5.13
N ASN A 48 -12.12 8.31 4.61
CA ASN A 48 -12.51 9.68 4.24
C ASN A 48 -12.09 10.00 2.81
N THR A 49 -13.04 10.36 1.96
CA THR A 49 -12.80 10.63 0.54
C THR A 49 -13.83 11.62 -0.01
N SER A 50 -13.45 12.36 -1.05
CA SER A 50 -14.39 13.17 -1.86
C SER A 50 -15.18 12.33 -2.88
N ALA A 51 -14.78 11.08 -3.11
CA ALA A 51 -15.51 10.13 -3.92
C ALA A 51 -16.75 9.59 -3.18
N LYS A 52 -17.61 8.85 -3.88
CA LYS A 52 -18.64 8.05 -3.23
C LYS A 52 -17.97 6.92 -2.46
N LEU A 53 -18.20 6.82 -1.14
CA LEU A 53 -17.70 5.71 -0.32
C LEU A 53 -18.72 4.58 -0.28
N VAL A 54 -18.26 3.35 -0.52
CA VAL A 54 -18.96 2.11 -0.20
C VAL A 54 -18.21 1.43 0.95
N GLU A 55 -18.80 1.46 2.12
CA GLU A 55 -18.27 0.76 3.29
C GLU A 55 -18.54 -0.74 3.18
N VAL A 56 -17.50 -1.50 2.86
CA VAL A 56 -17.56 -2.98 2.73
C VAL A 56 -17.70 -3.63 4.11
N ILE A 57 -17.02 -3.06 5.09
CA ILE A 57 -17.05 -3.43 6.50
C ILE A 57 -17.09 -2.16 7.36
N ASP A 58 -17.59 -2.24 8.58
CA ASP A 58 -17.84 -1.09 9.48
C ASP A 58 -16.57 -0.41 10.02
N ARG A 59 -15.44 -1.10 10.02
CA ARG A 59 -14.14 -0.62 10.53
C ARG A 59 -12.97 -1.43 9.95
N PRO A 60 -11.71 -0.97 10.09
CA PRO A 60 -10.54 -1.66 9.56
C PRO A 60 -10.44 -3.13 10.00
N MET A 61 -10.06 -4.02 9.09
CA MET A 61 -9.81 -5.44 9.42
C MET A 61 -8.75 -5.59 10.52
N TYR A 62 -7.77 -4.69 10.58
CA TYR A 62 -6.77 -4.67 11.65
C TYR A 62 -7.42 -4.66 13.03
N ASP A 63 -8.46 -3.84 13.22
CA ASP A 63 -9.18 -3.71 14.49
C ASP A 63 -10.11 -4.90 14.76
N ILE A 64 -10.69 -5.49 13.70
CA ILE A 64 -11.58 -6.65 13.81
C ILE A 64 -10.80 -7.91 14.17
N LEU A 65 -9.67 -8.13 13.50
CA LEU A 65 -8.94 -9.39 13.57
C LEU A 65 -7.90 -9.42 14.68
N GLY A 66 -7.47 -8.27 15.19
CA GLY A 66 -6.43 -8.14 16.21
C GLY A 66 -5.07 -8.69 15.78
N GLY A 67 -4.84 -8.82 14.46
CA GLY A 67 -3.63 -9.36 13.88
C GLY A 67 -3.87 -9.99 12.52
N PHE A 68 -2.78 -10.41 11.86
CA PHE A 68 -2.84 -10.97 10.51
C PHE A 68 -3.43 -12.41 10.54
N LYS A 69 -4.57 -12.60 9.87
CA LYS A 69 -5.27 -13.89 9.70
C LYS A 69 -5.61 -14.07 8.22
N PHE A 70 -4.77 -14.80 7.52
CA PHE A 70 -4.77 -14.91 6.06
C PHE A 70 -6.15 -15.30 5.48
N ASP A 71 -6.77 -16.37 6.00
CA ASP A 71 -8.05 -16.87 5.49
C ASP A 71 -9.18 -15.84 5.65
N ALA A 72 -9.20 -15.14 6.79
CA ALA A 72 -10.19 -14.10 7.04
C ALA A 72 -10.01 -12.91 6.11
N ILE A 73 -8.76 -12.46 5.89
CA ILE A 73 -8.44 -11.37 4.97
C ILE A 73 -8.93 -11.70 3.57
N GLN A 74 -8.60 -12.88 3.05
CA GLN A 74 -9.04 -13.30 1.72
C GLN A 74 -10.57 -13.34 1.59
N PHE A 75 -11.28 -13.77 2.63
CA PHE A 75 -12.74 -13.78 2.63
C PHE A 75 -13.30 -12.35 2.45
N TYR A 76 -12.79 -11.38 3.18
CA TYR A 76 -13.21 -9.98 3.06
C TYR A 76 -12.87 -9.40 1.69
N ASP A 77 -11.67 -9.68 1.18
CA ASP A 77 -11.24 -9.25 -0.15
C ASP A 77 -12.18 -9.78 -1.25
N PHE A 78 -12.56 -11.06 -1.18
CA PHE A 78 -13.52 -11.64 -2.14
C PHE A 78 -14.92 -11.04 -2.02
N MET A 79 -15.37 -10.71 -0.81
CA MET A 79 -16.66 -10.05 -0.62
C MET A 79 -16.68 -8.65 -1.21
N GLU A 80 -15.59 -7.88 -1.08
CA GLU A 80 -15.43 -6.57 -1.71
C GLU A 80 -15.50 -6.67 -3.23
N VAL A 81 -14.74 -7.60 -3.82
CA VAL A 81 -14.77 -7.84 -5.28
C VAL A 81 -16.17 -8.23 -5.74
N LYS A 82 -16.84 -9.12 -4.99
CA LYS A 82 -18.22 -9.52 -5.31
C LYS A 82 -19.14 -8.31 -5.37
N MET A 83 -19.07 -7.41 -4.38
CA MET A 83 -19.90 -6.20 -4.35
C MET A 83 -19.62 -5.29 -5.56
N ALA A 84 -18.34 -5.09 -5.89
CA ALA A 84 -17.96 -4.29 -7.05
C ALA A 84 -18.39 -4.93 -8.38
N PHE A 85 -18.27 -6.25 -8.53
CA PHE A 85 -18.70 -6.97 -9.72
C PHE A 85 -20.23 -6.96 -9.89
N ASP A 86 -20.99 -7.09 -8.81
CA ASP A 86 -22.46 -7.02 -8.87
C ASP A 86 -22.91 -5.62 -9.31
N ALA A 87 -22.32 -4.55 -8.79
CA ALA A 87 -22.57 -3.19 -9.21
C ALA A 87 -22.13 -2.93 -10.67
N ALA A 88 -20.97 -3.48 -11.08
CA ALA A 88 -20.51 -3.38 -12.46
C ALA A 88 -21.47 -4.08 -13.45
N LYS A 89 -22.02 -5.26 -13.09
CA LYS A 89 -23.06 -5.94 -13.90
C LYS A 89 -24.33 -5.10 -14.03
N ALA A 90 -24.65 -4.30 -13.02
CA ALA A 90 -25.79 -3.37 -13.06
C ALA A 90 -25.53 -2.11 -13.92
N GLY A 91 -24.29 -1.93 -14.43
CA GLY A 91 -23.93 -0.78 -15.27
C GLY A 91 -23.46 0.45 -14.48
N ASP A 92 -23.09 0.26 -13.23
CA ASP A 92 -22.64 1.35 -12.36
C ASP A 92 -21.19 1.79 -12.65
N PHE A 93 -20.37 0.96 -13.32
CA PHE A 93 -18.97 1.23 -13.58
C PHE A 93 -18.56 0.96 -15.02
N ASP A 94 -17.61 1.77 -15.52
CA ASP A 94 -16.93 1.58 -16.80
C ASP A 94 -15.64 0.75 -16.64
N ILE A 95 -15.01 0.82 -15.46
CA ILE A 95 -13.73 0.16 -15.14
C ILE A 95 -13.62 -0.08 -13.64
N ILE A 96 -12.89 -1.14 -13.27
CA ILE A 96 -12.47 -1.43 -11.90
C ILE A 96 -10.97 -1.25 -11.78
N HIS A 97 -10.52 -0.47 -10.78
CA HIS A 97 -9.11 -0.31 -10.43
C HIS A 97 -8.85 -1.02 -9.10
N ASN A 98 -8.12 -2.12 -9.16
CA ASN A 98 -7.79 -2.97 -8.03
C ASN A 98 -6.44 -2.58 -7.41
N HIS A 99 -6.41 -2.35 -6.08
CA HIS A 99 -5.20 -2.14 -5.27
C HIS A 99 -4.95 -3.27 -4.26
N MET A 100 -5.74 -4.36 -4.30
CA MET A 100 -5.72 -5.42 -3.28
C MET A 100 -4.73 -6.55 -3.61
N GLY A 101 -3.94 -6.40 -4.67
CA GLY A 101 -2.87 -7.33 -5.01
C GLY A 101 -3.25 -8.43 -6.01
N LEU A 102 -2.34 -9.42 -6.13
CA LEU A 102 -2.37 -10.42 -7.21
C LEU A 102 -3.51 -11.43 -7.13
N ALA A 103 -3.93 -11.82 -5.92
CA ALA A 103 -5.02 -12.79 -5.76
C ALA A 103 -6.31 -12.25 -6.38
N ILE A 104 -6.55 -10.96 -6.24
CA ILE A 104 -7.69 -10.28 -6.85
C ILE A 104 -7.45 -9.97 -8.32
N ALA A 105 -6.21 -9.68 -8.73
CA ALA A 105 -5.87 -9.50 -10.14
C ALA A 105 -6.25 -10.71 -10.99
N ALA A 106 -6.13 -11.94 -10.45
CA ALA A 106 -6.49 -13.18 -11.13
C ALA A 106 -7.98 -13.26 -11.51
N LEU A 107 -8.84 -12.44 -10.89
CA LEU A 107 -10.26 -12.34 -11.23
C LEU A 107 -10.53 -11.37 -12.39
N GLY A 108 -9.51 -10.71 -12.93
CA GLY A 108 -9.65 -9.70 -13.98
C GLY A 108 -10.34 -10.21 -15.24
N ASN A 109 -10.09 -11.48 -15.62
CA ASN A 109 -10.68 -12.08 -16.82
C ASN A 109 -12.16 -12.46 -16.68
N ILE A 110 -12.67 -12.52 -15.46
CA ILE A 110 -14.10 -12.75 -15.18
C ILE A 110 -14.82 -11.48 -14.72
N SER A 111 -14.12 -10.36 -14.69
CA SER A 111 -14.70 -9.07 -14.36
C SER A 111 -15.75 -8.66 -15.41
N PRO A 112 -16.91 -8.11 -14.99
CA PRO A 112 -17.96 -7.66 -15.90
C PRO A 112 -17.54 -6.48 -16.77
N VAL A 113 -16.57 -5.70 -16.34
CA VAL A 113 -15.99 -4.54 -17.03
C VAL A 113 -14.45 -4.66 -17.00
N PRO A 114 -13.70 -3.93 -17.84
CA PRO A 114 -12.25 -3.95 -17.76
C PRO A 114 -11.76 -3.73 -16.33
N MET A 115 -10.81 -4.55 -15.88
CA MET A 115 -10.17 -4.41 -14.58
C MET A 115 -8.67 -4.21 -14.77
N ILE A 116 -8.10 -3.23 -14.06
CA ILE A 116 -6.67 -2.98 -13.98
C ILE A 116 -6.21 -3.15 -12.53
N THR A 117 -5.01 -3.65 -12.35
CA THR A 117 -4.42 -3.87 -11.02
C THR A 117 -3.12 -3.09 -10.88
N THR A 118 -3.06 -2.17 -9.92
CA THR A 118 -1.78 -1.64 -9.46
C THR A 118 -1.19 -2.60 -8.42
N ASN A 119 -0.10 -3.26 -8.77
CA ASN A 119 0.60 -4.13 -7.83
C ASN A 119 1.55 -3.31 -6.95
N HIS A 120 1.36 -3.35 -5.62
CA HIS A 120 2.17 -2.60 -4.65
C HIS A 120 3.31 -3.41 -4.04
N SER A 121 3.34 -4.71 -4.28
CA SER A 121 4.31 -5.62 -3.68
C SER A 121 5.34 -6.10 -4.69
N SER A 122 6.50 -6.51 -4.20
CA SER A 122 7.43 -7.31 -4.99
C SER A 122 6.81 -8.67 -5.31
N LEU A 123 7.22 -9.25 -6.42
CA LEU A 123 6.84 -10.60 -6.84
C LEU A 123 8.03 -11.52 -6.61
N PRO A 124 8.09 -12.23 -5.47
CA PRO A 124 9.16 -13.18 -5.25
C PRO A 124 9.08 -14.37 -6.23
N PRO A 125 10.20 -15.02 -6.55
CA PRO A 125 10.24 -16.10 -7.54
C PRO A 125 9.23 -17.23 -7.27
N ASP A 126 8.94 -17.51 -6.01
CA ASP A 126 7.99 -18.56 -5.60
C ASP A 126 6.55 -18.29 -6.09
N PHE A 127 6.23 -17.02 -6.36
CA PHE A 127 4.92 -16.62 -6.88
C PHE A 127 4.82 -16.68 -8.41
N GLU A 128 5.93 -16.93 -9.11
CA GLU A 128 5.93 -16.97 -10.58
C GLU A 128 4.92 -17.96 -11.15
N PRO A 129 4.81 -19.22 -10.67
CA PRO A 129 3.84 -20.19 -11.22
C PRO A 129 2.39 -19.70 -11.11
N LEU A 130 2.04 -19.05 -9.99
CA LEU A 130 0.68 -18.54 -9.77
C LEU A 130 0.42 -17.28 -10.59
N SER A 131 1.36 -16.33 -10.61
CA SER A 131 1.21 -15.09 -11.34
C SER A 131 1.19 -15.29 -12.87
N ARG A 132 1.82 -16.36 -13.39
CA ARG A 132 1.70 -16.74 -14.80
C ARG A 132 0.28 -17.14 -15.21
N LEU A 133 -0.53 -17.67 -14.28
CA LEU A 133 -1.94 -18.01 -14.54
C LEU A 133 -2.82 -16.78 -14.73
N ALA A 134 -2.37 -15.63 -14.27
CA ALA A 134 -3.05 -14.35 -14.41
C ALA A 134 -2.25 -13.35 -15.28
N SER A 135 -1.33 -13.86 -16.13
CA SER A 135 -0.43 -13.03 -16.92
C SER A 135 -1.12 -12.20 -18.01
N ASP A 136 -2.32 -12.57 -18.39
CA ASP A 136 -3.18 -11.89 -19.37
C ASP A 136 -4.11 -10.82 -18.75
N CYS A 137 -4.18 -10.72 -17.41
CA CYS A 137 -4.86 -9.62 -16.73
C CYS A 137 -4.05 -8.31 -16.90
N ASN A 138 -4.72 -7.17 -16.73
CA ASN A 138 -4.05 -5.87 -16.94
C ASN A 138 -3.39 -5.37 -15.66
N TYR A 139 -2.11 -5.02 -15.76
CA TYR A 139 -1.30 -4.56 -14.62
C TYR A 139 -0.73 -3.16 -14.83
N ILE A 140 -0.61 -2.43 -13.73
CA ILE A 140 0.23 -1.24 -13.60
C ILE A 140 1.36 -1.58 -12.63
N SER A 141 2.61 -1.44 -13.08
CA SER A 141 3.76 -1.51 -12.20
C SER A 141 4.03 -0.14 -11.55
N ILE A 142 4.58 -0.16 -10.34
CA ILE A 142 4.94 1.06 -9.60
C ILE A 142 6.38 1.52 -9.84
N SER A 143 7.15 0.73 -10.56
CA SER A 143 8.51 1.07 -11.00
C SER A 143 8.98 0.11 -12.10
N ASP A 144 9.99 0.52 -12.86
CA ASP A 144 10.64 -0.35 -13.84
C ASP A 144 11.37 -1.52 -13.16
N SER A 145 11.92 -1.30 -11.97
CA SER A 145 12.53 -2.36 -11.15
C SER A 145 11.50 -3.43 -10.77
N GLN A 146 10.30 -3.05 -10.34
CA GLN A 146 9.23 -4.02 -10.05
C GLN A 146 8.82 -4.77 -11.32
N ARG A 147 8.61 -4.06 -12.42
CA ARG A 147 8.24 -4.65 -13.72
C ARG A 147 9.25 -5.70 -14.17
N SER A 148 10.54 -5.46 -13.94
CA SER A 148 11.61 -6.40 -14.34
C SER A 148 11.59 -7.72 -13.57
N MET A 149 10.94 -7.77 -12.38
CA MET A 149 10.81 -9.00 -11.59
C MET A 149 9.79 -9.98 -12.18
N ALA A 150 8.80 -9.49 -12.94
CA ALA A 150 7.76 -10.32 -13.55
C ALA A 150 7.43 -9.81 -14.97
N PRO A 151 8.38 -9.83 -15.89
CA PRO A 151 8.23 -9.23 -17.23
C PRO A 151 7.19 -9.94 -18.11
N TYR A 152 6.71 -11.09 -17.68
CA TYR A 152 5.68 -11.89 -18.35
C TYR A 152 4.25 -11.42 -18.08
N LEU A 153 4.03 -10.50 -17.12
CA LEU A 153 2.71 -9.94 -16.86
C LEU A 153 2.36 -8.88 -17.91
N ASN A 154 1.06 -8.78 -18.24
CA ASN A 154 0.56 -7.78 -19.19
C ASN A 154 0.54 -6.39 -18.55
N TYR A 155 1.67 -5.73 -18.47
CA TYR A 155 1.76 -4.35 -17.99
C TYR A 155 1.31 -3.35 -19.05
N ILE A 156 0.21 -2.66 -18.76
CA ILE A 156 -0.29 -1.58 -19.62
C ILE A 156 0.44 -0.25 -19.36
N ALA A 157 1.00 -0.07 -18.17
CA ALA A 157 1.79 1.11 -17.82
C ALA A 157 2.75 0.83 -16.65
N THR A 158 3.75 1.70 -16.48
CA THR A 158 4.50 1.90 -15.24
C THR A 158 4.15 3.29 -14.69
N VAL A 159 3.59 3.35 -13.49
CA VAL A 159 3.19 4.60 -12.83
C VAL A 159 3.85 4.65 -11.45
N TYR A 160 4.85 5.52 -11.30
CA TYR A 160 5.51 5.73 -10.02
C TYR A 160 4.57 6.39 -9.01
N HIS A 161 4.71 6.03 -7.75
CA HIS A 161 3.92 6.64 -6.70
C HIS A 161 4.25 8.13 -6.55
N GLY A 162 3.20 8.94 -6.44
CA GLY A 162 3.30 10.35 -6.09
C GLY A 162 3.16 10.57 -4.58
N ILE A 163 3.58 11.76 -4.14
CA ILE A 163 3.37 12.27 -2.79
C ILE A 163 2.83 13.69 -2.85
N ARG A 164 2.16 14.11 -1.78
CA ARG A 164 1.66 15.48 -1.62
C ARG A 164 2.80 16.39 -1.15
N THR A 165 3.57 16.93 -2.09
CA THR A 165 4.70 17.83 -1.78
C THR A 165 4.26 19.15 -1.15
N ASP A 166 3.01 19.56 -1.38
CA ASP A 166 2.37 20.72 -0.76
C ASP A 166 2.13 20.57 0.75
N GLN A 167 2.16 19.33 1.25
CA GLN A 167 1.99 18.98 2.67
C GLN A 167 3.31 18.70 3.40
N ILE A 168 4.43 18.75 2.69
CA ILE A 168 5.76 18.43 3.24
C ILE A 168 6.60 19.72 3.22
N GLU A 169 7.03 20.18 4.40
CA GLU A 169 7.94 21.32 4.48
C GLU A 169 9.28 20.99 3.80
N PHE A 170 9.64 21.78 2.82
CA PHE A 170 10.94 21.65 2.17
C PHE A 170 12.00 22.47 2.90
N LYS A 171 13.14 21.83 3.23
CA LYS A 171 14.35 22.51 3.75
C LYS A 171 15.53 22.19 2.84
N ALA A 172 16.17 23.24 2.31
CA ALA A 172 17.35 23.08 1.46
C ALA A 172 18.60 22.70 2.27
N ASP A 173 18.67 23.14 3.53
CA ASP A 173 19.80 22.86 4.40
C ASP A 173 19.72 21.44 4.98
N SER A 174 20.84 20.74 4.96
CA SER A 174 20.94 19.43 5.60
C SER A 174 20.85 19.55 7.13
N GLY A 175 20.12 18.63 7.76
CA GLY A 175 20.14 18.48 9.21
C GLY A 175 21.46 17.87 9.71
N ASP A 176 21.59 17.78 11.03
CA ASP A 176 22.73 17.22 11.75
C ASP A 176 22.56 15.75 12.11
N TYR A 177 21.53 15.08 11.59
CA TYR A 177 21.23 13.67 11.84
C TYR A 177 20.76 12.95 10.59
N LEU A 178 20.93 11.63 10.59
CA LEU A 178 20.31 10.71 9.62
C LEU A 178 18.89 10.37 10.07
N LEU A 179 17.95 10.34 9.15
CA LEU A 179 16.58 9.89 9.41
C LEU A 179 16.36 8.52 8.76
N PHE A 180 15.86 7.56 9.54
CA PHE A 180 15.28 6.32 9.05
C PHE A 180 13.78 6.33 9.33
N LEU A 181 12.98 6.41 8.27
CA LEU A 181 11.51 6.44 8.37
C LEU A 181 10.92 5.25 7.61
N ALA A 182 10.71 4.17 8.31
CA ALA A 182 10.11 2.95 7.76
C ALA A 182 9.70 2.00 8.90
N THR A 183 8.98 0.92 8.53
CA THR A 183 8.73 -0.22 9.42
C THR A 183 10.05 -0.80 9.93
N MET A 184 10.12 -1.11 11.22
CA MET A 184 11.27 -1.76 11.84
C MET A 184 11.30 -3.25 11.49
N SER A 185 11.85 -3.57 10.32
CA SER A 185 11.96 -4.93 9.80
C SER A 185 13.27 -5.15 9.05
N GLU A 186 13.72 -6.39 8.98
CA GLU A 186 14.94 -6.78 8.26
C GLU A 186 14.86 -6.35 6.77
N GLN A 187 13.70 -6.51 6.14
CA GLN A 187 13.48 -6.12 4.74
C GLN A 187 13.77 -4.63 4.48
N LYS A 188 13.58 -3.77 5.48
CA LYS A 188 13.84 -2.32 5.37
C LYS A 188 15.29 -1.96 5.64
N GLY A 189 16.10 -2.89 6.17
CA GLY A 189 17.55 -2.71 6.37
C GLY A 189 17.88 -1.75 7.52
N VAL A 190 17.16 -1.85 8.63
CA VAL A 190 17.38 -1.01 9.83
C VAL A 190 18.79 -1.21 10.38
N ASP A 191 19.26 -2.45 10.45
CA ASP A 191 20.61 -2.85 10.85
C ASP A 191 21.69 -2.16 10.02
N ARG A 192 21.50 -2.12 8.69
CA ARG A 192 22.41 -1.43 7.75
C ARG A 192 22.43 0.07 7.98
N ALA A 193 21.25 0.66 8.22
CA ALA A 193 21.16 2.09 8.51
C ALA A 193 21.88 2.45 9.81
N ILE A 194 21.74 1.62 10.86
CA ILE A 194 22.47 1.77 12.13
C ILE A 194 23.98 1.64 11.90
N GLU A 195 24.43 0.68 11.09
CA GLU A 195 25.84 0.53 10.75
C GLU A 195 26.40 1.78 10.07
N ILE A 196 25.65 2.34 9.10
CA ILE A 196 26.03 3.58 8.41
C ILE A 196 26.19 4.73 9.42
N ALA A 197 25.22 4.91 10.32
CA ALA A 197 25.28 5.96 11.34
C ALA A 197 26.51 5.80 12.25
N LYS A 198 26.79 4.59 12.70
CA LYS A 198 27.97 4.28 13.53
C LYS A 198 29.30 4.55 12.80
N ARG A 199 29.40 4.16 11.52
CA ARG A 199 30.60 4.37 10.70
C ARG A 199 30.87 5.83 10.37
N THR A 200 29.81 6.62 10.21
CA THR A 200 29.92 8.07 9.91
C THR A 200 30.04 8.95 11.16
N GLY A 201 29.78 8.40 12.35
CA GLY A 201 29.71 9.16 13.59
C GLY A 201 28.48 10.09 13.68
N MET A 202 27.57 10.05 12.71
CA MET A 202 26.39 10.90 12.69
C MET A 202 25.31 10.38 13.66
N LYS A 203 24.56 11.29 14.25
CA LYS A 203 23.35 10.93 14.98
C LYS A 203 22.31 10.35 14.02
N MET A 204 21.46 9.46 14.51
CA MET A 204 20.39 8.87 13.74
C MET A 204 19.09 8.82 14.55
N LYS A 205 18.00 9.26 13.92
CA LYS A 205 16.64 9.09 14.41
C LYS A 205 15.93 8.03 13.57
N MET A 206 15.33 7.05 14.24
CA MET A 206 14.53 6.02 13.60
C MET A 206 13.07 6.20 14.00
N ALA A 207 12.16 6.22 13.02
CA ALA A 207 10.74 6.30 13.23
C ALA A 207 10.01 5.24 12.39
N GLY A 208 8.96 4.65 12.95
CA GLY A 208 8.10 3.68 12.30
C GLY A 208 7.60 2.60 13.25
N ASN A 209 6.65 1.82 12.79
CA ASN A 209 6.05 0.74 13.57
C ASN A 209 6.96 -0.50 13.61
N ILE A 210 6.84 -1.29 14.66
CA ILE A 210 7.48 -2.60 14.80
C ILE A 210 6.50 -3.66 14.28
N THR A 211 6.85 -4.35 13.20
CA THR A 211 6.05 -5.47 12.66
C THR A 211 6.69 -6.82 12.90
N ASP A 212 7.97 -6.85 13.25
CA ASP A 212 8.75 -8.04 13.60
C ASP A 212 9.47 -7.82 14.94
N GLU A 213 8.81 -8.21 16.02
CA GLU A 213 9.32 -8.10 17.38
C GLU A 213 10.66 -8.88 17.55
N LYS A 214 10.76 -10.06 16.91
CA LYS A 214 11.97 -10.88 17.03
C LYS A 214 13.17 -10.17 16.40
N TYR A 215 12.97 -9.60 15.21
CA TYR A 215 14.01 -8.80 14.57
C TYR A 215 14.33 -7.55 15.39
N PHE A 216 13.32 -6.84 15.90
CA PHE A 216 13.53 -5.64 16.69
C PHE A 216 14.36 -5.89 17.93
N GLU A 217 14.13 -6.98 18.65
CA GLU A 217 14.96 -7.37 19.81
C GLU A 217 16.45 -7.60 19.43
N THR A 218 16.76 -7.96 18.17
CA THR A 218 18.16 -8.11 17.72
C THR A 218 18.87 -6.77 17.53
N ILE A 219 18.14 -5.72 17.12
CA ILE A 219 18.70 -4.38 16.89
C ILE A 219 18.61 -3.47 18.11
N LYS A 220 17.74 -3.77 19.05
CA LYS A 220 17.51 -2.99 20.27
C LYS A 220 18.78 -2.70 21.09
N PRO A 221 19.75 -3.64 21.25
CA PRO A 221 21.01 -3.34 21.91
C PRO A 221 21.90 -2.33 21.18
N LEU A 222 21.61 -2.03 19.92
CA LEU A 222 22.35 -1.06 19.11
C LEU A 222 21.78 0.37 19.24
N ILE A 223 20.63 0.51 19.90
CA ILE A 223 19.92 1.77 20.14
C ILE A 223 20.36 2.29 21.51
N ASP A 224 21.27 3.25 21.53
CA ASP A 224 21.88 3.79 22.76
C ASP A 224 21.14 5.01 23.33
N GLY A 225 20.22 5.59 22.55
CA GLY A 225 19.48 6.79 22.91
C GLY A 225 20.25 8.10 22.71
N GLU A 226 21.56 8.04 22.42
CA GLU A 226 22.44 9.19 22.22
C GLU A 226 22.81 9.39 20.76
N GLN A 227 23.50 8.44 20.16
CA GLN A 227 23.82 8.43 18.73
C GLN A 227 22.66 7.85 17.92
N ILE A 228 22.12 6.73 18.36
CA ILE A 228 21.02 6.02 17.69
C ILE A 228 19.78 6.08 18.57
N SER A 229 18.72 6.75 18.12
CA SER A 229 17.45 6.88 18.85
C SER A 229 16.27 6.34 18.05
N TYR A 230 15.40 5.57 18.73
CA TYR A 230 14.11 5.14 18.19
C TYR A 230 13.00 5.98 18.84
N ILE A 231 12.24 6.70 18.03
CA ILE A 231 11.23 7.66 18.48
C ILE A 231 9.78 7.13 18.35
N GLY A 232 9.64 5.86 17.96
CA GLY A 232 8.33 5.24 17.81
C GLY A 232 7.68 5.53 16.44
N GLU A 233 6.40 5.23 16.35
CA GLU A 233 5.59 5.54 15.18
C GLU A 233 5.19 7.02 15.21
N VAL A 234 5.32 7.70 14.08
CA VAL A 234 4.98 9.12 13.92
C VAL A 234 3.74 9.28 13.05
N ASP A 235 2.94 10.29 13.33
CA ASP A 235 1.79 10.65 12.53
C ASP A 235 2.21 11.48 11.30
N LEU A 236 1.35 11.50 10.29
CA LEU A 236 1.55 12.29 9.06
C LEU A 236 1.14 13.78 9.22
N GLN A 237 1.04 14.27 10.48
CA GLN A 237 0.69 15.67 10.77
C GLN A 237 1.90 16.58 10.81
#